data_e79f88986346adf6d48c020b36b91cd2
#
_entry.id   e79f88986346adf6d48c020b36b91cd2
#
_cell.length_a   1.000
_cell.length_b   1.000
_cell.length_c   1.000
_cell.angle_alpha   90.00
_cell.angle_beta   90.00
_cell.angle_gamma   90.00
#
_symmetry.space_group_name_H-M   'P 1'
#
loop_
_entity.id
_entity.type
_entity.pdbx_description
1 polymer ?
#
loop_
_entity_poly.entity_id
_entity_poly.type
_entity_poly.pdbx_seq_one_letter_code
_entity_poly.pdbx_strand_id
1 'polypeptide(L)'
;CQVIEGNGLFAVPGFMDAHVHIIGGGGEGGFQTRTPEIQLSKITTAGVTTVFGLLGTDGITRHVESLLAKARGLENEGISTYIYSGSYEMPTPTITGSVRRDIVLIDKVIGTGEIAMSDHRSSQSPVSAYREITAEARVGGMLSGKAGVVNMHIGDGTDALKYLREITANGELPKTQGIPTHVNRNKHLFADAIDWAKSGGLMDFTSSIAPKDDDDPVVKTSKGIRQALDAGVPLRQISVSSDGNGSMPIFDDNGNNIGVGVANEDSLLKEFRDLVQEEGLSLSDALT
;
A
#
# COMPACT_ATOMS: atom_id res chain seq x y z
N CYS A 1 -18.62 -9.21 -32.67
CA CYS A 1 -17.35 -8.93 -32.00
C CYS A 1 -16.89 -7.55 -32.41
N GLN A 2 -16.47 -6.74 -31.43
CA GLN A 2 -15.82 -5.46 -31.69
C GLN A 2 -14.34 -5.74 -31.97
N VAL A 3 -13.80 -5.18 -33.04
CA VAL A 3 -12.36 -5.24 -33.36
C VAL A 3 -11.74 -3.89 -32.99
N ILE A 4 -10.65 -3.93 -32.26
CA ILE A 4 -9.84 -2.75 -31.92
C ILE A 4 -8.52 -2.87 -32.66
N GLU A 5 -8.25 -1.91 -33.54
CA GLU A 5 -6.98 -1.83 -34.26
C GLU A 5 -5.88 -1.34 -33.33
N GLY A 6 -4.89 -2.19 -33.04
CA GLY A 6 -3.80 -1.92 -32.11
C GLY A 6 -2.43 -1.78 -32.77
N ASN A 7 -2.35 -1.22 -33.97
CA ASN A 7 -1.14 -1.15 -34.77
C ASN A 7 0.07 -0.61 -33.99
N GLY A 8 1.05 -1.49 -33.72
CA GLY A 8 2.28 -1.15 -32.96
C GLY A 8 2.11 -1.02 -31.44
N LEU A 9 0.93 -1.33 -30.90
CA LEU A 9 0.67 -1.34 -29.45
C LEU A 9 0.80 -2.75 -28.85
N PHE A 10 1.14 -2.82 -27.58
CA PHE A 10 1.12 -4.05 -26.79
C PHE A 10 -0.18 -4.09 -25.97
N ALA A 11 -0.88 -5.22 -26.00
CA ALA A 11 -1.95 -5.49 -25.05
C ALA A 11 -1.34 -6.14 -23.81
N VAL A 12 -1.51 -5.49 -22.66
CA VAL A 12 -1.00 -5.95 -21.37
C VAL A 12 -2.15 -6.07 -20.36
N PRO A 13 -2.01 -6.87 -19.30
CA PRO A 13 -2.95 -6.83 -18.18
C PRO A 13 -3.05 -5.42 -17.60
N GLY A 14 -4.24 -5.03 -17.12
CA GLY A 14 -4.36 -3.79 -16.35
C GLY A 14 -3.65 -3.91 -15.00
N PHE A 15 -3.17 -2.80 -14.49
CA PHE A 15 -2.47 -2.77 -13.20
C PHE A 15 -3.39 -3.18 -12.04
N MET A 16 -2.78 -3.80 -11.05
CA MET A 16 -3.36 -4.01 -9.72
C MET A 16 -2.72 -3.02 -8.76
N ASP A 17 -3.53 -2.16 -8.16
CA ASP A 17 -3.06 -1.20 -7.16
C ASP A 17 -3.44 -1.69 -5.76
N ALA A 18 -2.44 -2.16 -5.02
CA ALA A 18 -2.65 -2.82 -3.75
C ALA A 18 -2.87 -1.86 -2.56
N HIS A 19 -2.88 -0.54 -2.80
CA HIS A 19 -3.00 0.45 -1.74
C HIS A 19 -3.67 1.73 -2.26
N VAL A 20 -4.99 1.85 -2.05
CA VAL A 20 -5.79 3.00 -2.53
C VAL A 20 -6.79 3.44 -1.46
N HIS A 21 -6.81 4.73 -1.15
CA HIS A 21 -7.80 5.33 -0.24
C HIS A 21 -9.12 5.60 -0.98
N ILE A 22 -9.86 4.54 -1.34
CA ILE A 22 -11.05 4.66 -2.22
C ILE A 22 -12.18 5.51 -1.64
N ILE A 23 -12.24 5.68 -0.31
CA ILE A 23 -13.16 6.62 0.36
C ILE A 23 -12.47 7.89 0.86
N GLY A 24 -11.30 8.17 0.33
CA GLY A 24 -10.45 9.28 0.73
C GLY A 24 -9.57 8.98 1.94
N GLY A 25 -8.54 9.78 2.10
CA GLY A 25 -7.60 9.79 3.22
C GLY A 25 -7.50 11.18 3.85
N GLY A 26 -6.46 11.41 4.64
CA GLY A 26 -6.18 12.69 5.28
C GLY A 26 -7.11 13.01 6.45
N GLY A 27 -7.01 14.26 6.89
CA GLY A 27 -7.69 14.78 8.06
C GLY A 27 -6.74 15.15 9.19
N GLU A 28 -5.45 14.79 9.10
CA GLU A 28 -4.45 15.04 10.13
C GLU A 28 -4.17 16.52 10.38
N GLY A 29 -4.43 17.38 9.39
CA GLY A 29 -4.37 18.84 9.54
C GLY A 29 -5.73 19.48 9.87
N GLY A 30 -6.72 18.70 10.28
CA GLY A 30 -8.09 19.11 10.56
C GLY A 30 -9.06 18.69 9.45
N PHE A 31 -10.37 18.85 9.70
CA PHE A 31 -11.42 18.33 8.80
C PHE A 31 -11.33 18.85 7.36
N GLN A 32 -10.77 20.03 7.14
CA GLN A 32 -10.58 20.64 5.82
C GLN A 32 -9.46 19.96 4.99
N THR A 33 -8.64 19.09 5.58
CA THR A 33 -7.56 18.37 4.91
C THR A 33 -7.95 16.95 4.49
N ARG A 34 -9.24 16.65 4.50
CA ARG A 34 -9.78 15.34 4.05
C ARG A 34 -9.87 15.31 2.53
N THR A 35 -9.35 14.23 1.92
CA THR A 35 -9.55 14.00 0.49
C THR A 35 -10.94 13.40 0.22
N PRO A 36 -11.57 13.66 -0.95
CA PRO A 36 -12.87 13.09 -1.29
C PRO A 36 -12.76 11.61 -1.69
N GLU A 37 -13.91 10.95 -1.87
CA GLU A 37 -13.96 9.62 -2.47
C GLU A 37 -13.42 9.63 -3.91
N ILE A 38 -12.71 8.56 -4.29
CA ILE A 38 -12.18 8.41 -5.64
C ILE A 38 -13.31 8.15 -6.65
N GLN A 39 -13.12 8.64 -7.86
CA GLN A 39 -13.98 8.34 -9.01
C GLN A 39 -13.35 7.26 -9.88
N LEU A 40 -14.17 6.39 -10.48
CA LEU A 40 -13.73 5.32 -11.39
C LEU A 40 -12.80 5.83 -12.50
N SER A 41 -13.09 7.01 -13.06
CA SER A 41 -12.28 7.59 -14.13
C SER A 41 -10.82 7.85 -13.73
N LYS A 42 -10.55 8.17 -12.47
CA LYS A 42 -9.18 8.36 -11.97
C LYS A 42 -8.40 7.04 -11.97
N ILE A 43 -9.05 5.96 -11.60
CA ILE A 43 -8.48 4.61 -11.56
C ILE A 43 -8.20 4.11 -12.99
N THR A 44 -9.22 4.15 -13.85
CA THR A 44 -9.14 3.55 -15.20
C THR A 44 -8.23 4.32 -16.15
N THR A 45 -8.16 5.65 -16.05
CA THR A 45 -7.23 6.45 -16.86
C THR A 45 -5.76 6.24 -16.47
N ALA A 46 -5.49 5.76 -15.26
CA ALA A 46 -4.17 5.34 -14.81
C ALA A 46 -3.79 3.92 -15.28
N GLY A 47 -4.68 3.22 -16.01
CA GLY A 47 -4.46 1.84 -16.45
C GLY A 47 -4.72 0.79 -15.37
N VAL A 48 -5.28 1.20 -14.23
CA VAL A 48 -5.59 0.29 -13.12
C VAL A 48 -6.95 -0.35 -13.34
N THR A 49 -7.03 -1.67 -13.17
CA THR A 49 -8.26 -2.48 -13.33
C THR A 49 -8.64 -3.24 -12.07
N THR A 50 -7.76 -3.26 -11.08
CA THR A 50 -7.99 -3.88 -9.77
C THR A 50 -7.46 -2.97 -8.68
N VAL A 51 -8.28 -2.65 -7.68
CA VAL A 51 -7.86 -1.85 -6.52
C VAL A 51 -8.10 -2.57 -5.20
N PHE A 52 -7.21 -2.32 -4.26
CA PHE A 52 -7.34 -2.77 -2.87
C PHE A 52 -7.53 -1.54 -1.99
N GLY A 53 -8.78 -1.35 -1.54
CA GLY A 53 -9.16 -0.22 -0.71
C GLY A 53 -8.75 -0.39 0.75
N LEU A 54 -8.39 0.71 1.40
CA LEU A 54 -8.05 0.71 2.83
C LEU A 54 -8.37 2.06 3.48
N LEU A 55 -8.31 2.08 4.81
CA LEU A 55 -8.34 3.29 5.62
C LEU A 55 -6.91 3.59 6.10
N GLY A 56 -6.58 4.88 6.17
CA GLY A 56 -5.35 5.37 6.77
C GLY A 56 -5.54 5.75 8.23
N THR A 57 -5.09 6.97 8.59
CA THR A 57 -5.09 7.49 9.97
C THR A 57 -6.49 7.61 10.57
N ASP A 58 -7.51 7.96 9.77
CA ASP A 58 -8.88 8.18 10.24
C ASP A 58 -9.71 6.90 10.15
N GLY A 59 -9.74 6.14 11.22
CA GLY A 59 -10.64 5.00 11.45
C GLY A 59 -11.94 5.37 12.20
N ILE A 60 -12.17 6.66 12.51
CA ILE A 60 -13.29 7.13 13.33
C ILE A 60 -14.39 7.74 12.46
N THR A 61 -14.03 8.68 11.56
CA THR A 61 -14.99 9.36 10.69
C THR A 61 -15.03 8.78 9.27
N ARG A 62 -14.20 7.76 9.01
CA ARG A 62 -14.27 6.82 7.90
C ARG A 62 -14.40 5.41 8.46
N HIS A 63 -15.34 4.63 7.94
CA HIS A 63 -15.69 3.31 8.48
C HIS A 63 -15.40 2.19 7.49
N VAL A 64 -15.04 1.02 7.99
CA VAL A 64 -14.78 -0.16 7.15
C VAL A 64 -16.02 -0.57 6.35
N GLU A 65 -17.22 -0.35 6.89
CA GLU A 65 -18.49 -0.58 6.18
C GLU A 65 -18.66 0.36 4.97
N SER A 66 -18.28 1.65 5.12
CA SER A 66 -18.30 2.61 4.01
C SER A 66 -17.26 2.23 2.95
N LEU A 67 -16.09 1.76 3.38
CA LEU A 67 -15.04 1.23 2.50
C LEU A 67 -15.55 0.05 1.68
N LEU A 68 -16.22 -0.92 2.33
CA LEU A 68 -16.83 -2.08 1.68
C LEU A 68 -17.92 -1.66 0.68
N ALA A 69 -18.77 -0.70 1.06
CA ALA A 69 -19.82 -0.20 0.18
C ALA A 69 -19.23 0.47 -1.08
N LYS A 70 -18.18 1.28 -0.93
CA LYS A 70 -17.49 1.92 -2.06
C LYS A 70 -16.81 0.89 -2.97
N ALA A 71 -16.15 -0.12 -2.39
CA ALA A 71 -15.53 -1.19 -3.17
C ALA A 71 -16.57 -1.92 -4.04
N ARG A 72 -17.73 -2.27 -3.48
CA ARG A 72 -18.84 -2.87 -4.23
C ARG A 72 -19.42 -1.94 -5.30
N GLY A 73 -19.48 -0.64 -5.02
CA GLY A 73 -19.88 0.37 -6.00
C GLY A 73 -18.96 0.39 -7.22
N LEU A 74 -17.65 0.49 -6.99
CA LEU A 74 -16.63 0.47 -8.05
C LEU A 74 -16.64 -0.86 -8.84
N GLU A 75 -16.92 -2.00 -8.19
CA GLU A 75 -17.08 -3.27 -8.89
C GLU A 75 -18.30 -3.27 -9.80
N ASN A 76 -19.42 -2.73 -9.34
CA ASN A 76 -20.61 -2.56 -10.18
C ASN A 76 -20.37 -1.61 -11.37
N GLU A 77 -19.42 -0.67 -11.23
CA GLU A 77 -18.97 0.21 -12.30
C GLU A 77 -18.00 -0.48 -13.27
N GLY A 78 -17.44 -1.67 -12.94
CA GLY A 78 -16.74 -2.54 -13.87
C GLY A 78 -15.27 -2.84 -13.63
N ILE A 79 -14.68 -2.47 -12.47
CA ILE A 79 -13.33 -2.88 -12.08
C ILE A 79 -13.38 -3.95 -10.98
N SER A 80 -12.27 -4.67 -10.80
CA SER A 80 -12.13 -5.60 -9.67
C SER A 80 -11.76 -4.84 -8.39
N THR A 81 -12.41 -5.21 -7.27
CA THR A 81 -12.15 -4.54 -5.99
C THR A 81 -12.00 -5.51 -4.85
N TYR A 82 -11.07 -5.21 -3.96
CA TYR A 82 -10.88 -5.84 -2.66
C TYR A 82 -10.63 -4.76 -1.61
N ILE A 83 -10.67 -5.12 -0.32
CA ILE A 83 -10.36 -4.20 0.76
C ILE A 83 -9.52 -4.89 1.85
N TYR A 84 -8.83 -4.07 2.63
CA TYR A 84 -8.32 -4.44 3.94
C TYR A 84 -9.30 -3.97 5.02
N SER A 85 -9.54 -4.79 6.04
CA SER A 85 -10.28 -4.39 7.23
C SER A 85 -9.33 -3.70 8.20
N GLY A 86 -9.73 -2.58 8.78
CA GLY A 86 -8.90 -1.87 9.75
C GLY A 86 -8.54 -0.45 9.35
N SER A 87 -7.64 0.14 10.13
CA SER A 87 -7.05 1.48 9.96
C SER A 87 -5.67 1.51 10.64
N TYR A 88 -5.02 2.68 10.75
CA TYR A 88 -3.73 2.83 11.45
C TYR A 88 -3.75 2.32 12.89
N GLU A 89 -4.88 2.45 13.55
CA GLU A 89 -5.00 2.25 15.00
C GLU A 89 -5.03 0.78 15.44
N MET A 90 -4.62 0.57 16.68
CA MET A 90 -4.70 -0.71 17.37
C MET A 90 -5.39 -0.53 18.74
N PRO A 91 -6.44 -1.30 19.09
CA PRO A 91 -7.11 -2.32 18.27
C PRO A 91 -7.74 -1.73 17.02
N THR A 92 -7.62 -2.43 15.88
CA THR A 92 -8.11 -1.90 14.61
C THR A 92 -9.63 -2.09 14.45
N PRO A 93 -10.36 -1.15 13.81
CA PRO A 93 -11.80 -1.28 13.57
C PRO A 93 -12.09 -2.44 12.61
N THR A 94 -13.23 -3.11 12.86
CA THR A 94 -13.68 -4.26 12.08
C THR A 94 -15.19 -4.24 11.91
N ILE A 95 -15.72 -4.89 10.89
CA ILE A 95 -17.17 -4.99 10.63
C ILE A 95 -17.83 -6.03 11.53
N THR A 96 -17.19 -7.19 11.73
CA THR A 96 -17.82 -8.36 12.39
C THR A 96 -17.28 -8.63 13.78
N GLY A 97 -16.44 -7.74 14.33
CA GLY A 97 -15.89 -7.83 15.68
C GLY A 97 -14.49 -8.46 15.76
N SER A 98 -13.91 -8.98 14.68
CA SER A 98 -12.49 -9.33 14.62
C SER A 98 -11.99 -9.40 13.18
N VAL A 99 -10.68 -9.16 12.99
CA VAL A 99 -9.99 -9.26 11.69
C VAL A 99 -10.20 -10.64 11.06
N ARG A 100 -10.05 -11.71 11.84
CA ARG A 100 -10.26 -13.08 11.36
C ARG A 100 -11.66 -13.27 10.79
N ARG A 101 -12.70 -12.81 11.51
CA ARG A 101 -14.09 -12.93 11.06
C ARG A 101 -14.37 -12.12 9.81
N ASP A 102 -13.84 -10.90 9.72
CA ASP A 102 -13.98 -10.06 8.53
C ASP A 102 -13.40 -10.77 7.30
N ILE A 103 -12.16 -11.29 7.40
CA ILE A 103 -11.51 -12.03 6.31
C ILE A 103 -12.29 -13.29 5.93
N VAL A 104 -12.80 -14.05 6.90
CA VAL A 104 -13.50 -15.30 6.61
C VAL A 104 -14.88 -15.07 6.02
N LEU A 105 -15.64 -14.10 6.53
CA LEU A 105 -17.07 -13.96 6.25
C LEU A 105 -17.39 -12.96 5.13
N ILE A 106 -16.49 -12.02 4.83
CA ILE A 106 -16.71 -10.97 3.83
C ILE A 106 -15.82 -11.25 2.63
N ASP A 107 -16.44 -11.52 1.49
CA ASP A 107 -15.78 -11.89 0.22
C ASP A 107 -14.70 -10.90 -0.21
N LYS A 108 -14.95 -9.60 -0.05
CA LYS A 108 -14.04 -8.51 -0.43
C LYS A 108 -12.86 -8.31 0.51
N VAL A 109 -12.93 -8.77 1.75
CA VAL A 109 -11.85 -8.59 2.73
C VAL A 109 -10.77 -9.66 2.53
N ILE A 110 -9.57 -9.24 2.14
CA ILE A 110 -8.45 -10.15 1.86
C ILE A 110 -7.34 -10.11 2.93
N GLY A 111 -7.39 -9.15 3.83
CA GLY A 111 -6.40 -8.93 4.86
C GLY A 111 -6.83 -7.82 5.80
N THR A 112 -5.88 -7.29 6.56
CA THR A 112 -6.08 -6.15 7.46
C THR A 112 -5.06 -5.05 7.20
N GLY A 113 -5.42 -3.81 7.48
CA GLY A 113 -4.55 -2.64 7.34
C GLY A 113 -5.34 -1.40 6.92
N GLU A 114 -4.67 -0.34 6.81
CA GLU A 114 -3.24 -0.05 6.95
C GLU A 114 -2.86 0.08 8.45
N ILE A 115 -2.02 -0.80 8.97
CA ILE A 115 -1.60 -0.74 10.37
C ILE A 115 -0.31 0.08 10.47
N ALA A 116 -0.31 1.16 11.25
CA ALA A 116 0.85 2.05 11.36
C ALA A 116 1.91 1.49 12.30
N MET A 117 3.16 1.49 11.84
CA MET A 117 4.37 1.13 12.58
C MET A 117 5.45 2.18 12.35
N SER A 118 6.30 2.39 13.37
CA SER A 118 7.43 3.34 13.27
C SER A 118 6.99 4.73 12.78
N ASP A 119 5.82 5.17 13.22
CA ASP A 119 5.17 6.42 12.84
C ASP A 119 4.60 7.11 14.09
N HIS A 120 4.71 8.44 14.15
CA HIS A 120 4.15 9.23 15.25
C HIS A 120 2.62 9.16 15.33
N ARG A 121 1.94 8.77 14.23
CA ARG A 121 0.49 8.57 14.15
C ARG A 121 0.05 7.15 14.53
N SER A 122 0.99 6.24 14.78
CA SER A 122 0.67 4.88 15.23
C SER A 122 0.14 4.89 16.68
N SER A 123 -0.58 3.85 17.05
CA SER A 123 -1.05 3.66 18.44
C SER A 123 0.07 3.35 19.44
N GLN A 124 1.33 3.31 19.02
CA GLN A 124 2.51 2.97 19.85
C GLN A 124 2.32 1.64 20.60
N SER A 125 1.66 0.69 19.94
CA SER A 125 1.29 -0.60 20.53
C SER A 125 2.51 -1.49 20.78
N PRO A 126 2.47 -2.38 21.78
CA PRO A 126 3.55 -3.35 21.99
C PRO A 126 3.62 -4.36 20.86
N VAL A 127 4.81 -4.96 20.65
CA VAL A 127 5.06 -5.99 19.60
C VAL A 127 4.04 -7.14 19.64
N SER A 128 3.57 -7.50 20.85
CA SER A 128 2.55 -8.54 21.02
C SER A 128 1.24 -8.23 20.30
N ALA A 129 0.80 -6.97 20.27
CA ALA A 129 -0.41 -6.57 19.57
C ALA A 129 -0.25 -6.70 18.03
N TYR A 130 0.90 -6.29 17.49
CA TYR A 130 1.20 -6.50 16.07
C TYR A 130 1.30 -7.99 15.71
N ARG A 131 1.86 -8.81 16.60
CA ARG A 131 1.92 -10.27 16.42
C ARG A 131 0.52 -10.88 16.42
N GLU A 132 -0.34 -10.47 17.35
CA GLU A 132 -1.72 -10.96 17.46
C GLU A 132 -2.52 -10.66 16.20
N ILE A 133 -2.55 -9.41 15.73
CA ILE A 133 -3.28 -9.05 14.51
C ILE A 133 -2.75 -9.78 13.27
N THR A 134 -1.44 -10.00 13.20
CA THR A 134 -0.81 -10.73 12.09
C THR A 134 -1.24 -12.22 12.12
N ALA A 135 -1.32 -12.81 13.30
CA ALA A 135 -1.83 -14.18 13.47
C ALA A 135 -3.32 -14.29 13.15
N GLU A 136 -4.14 -13.32 13.54
CA GLU A 136 -5.57 -13.24 13.20
C GLU A 136 -5.78 -13.18 11.69
N ALA A 137 -5.04 -12.31 11.01
CA ALA A 137 -5.11 -12.19 9.55
C ALA A 137 -4.69 -13.49 8.86
N ARG A 138 -3.57 -14.08 9.29
CA ARG A 138 -3.07 -15.36 8.75
C ARG A 138 -4.10 -16.47 8.84
N VAL A 139 -4.68 -16.69 10.03
CA VAL A 139 -5.67 -17.75 10.23
C VAL A 139 -6.93 -17.47 9.43
N GLY A 140 -7.37 -16.20 9.36
CA GLY A 140 -8.48 -15.78 8.51
C GLY A 140 -8.25 -16.14 7.04
N GLY A 141 -7.06 -15.84 6.51
CA GLY A 141 -6.67 -16.20 5.15
C GLY A 141 -6.65 -17.71 4.89
N MET A 142 -6.08 -18.49 5.81
CA MET A 142 -6.05 -19.96 5.71
C MET A 142 -7.46 -20.58 5.68
N LEU A 143 -8.37 -20.09 6.52
CA LEU A 143 -9.74 -20.62 6.60
C LEU A 143 -10.59 -20.25 5.39
N SER A 144 -10.32 -19.13 4.74
CA SER A 144 -11.12 -18.62 3.62
C SER A 144 -10.46 -18.81 2.24
N GLY A 145 -9.22 -19.32 2.19
CA GLY A 145 -8.47 -19.43 0.94
C GLY A 145 -8.05 -18.08 0.36
N LYS A 146 -7.90 -17.06 1.20
CA LYS A 146 -7.50 -15.69 0.83
C LYS A 146 -6.08 -15.39 1.28
N ALA A 147 -5.55 -14.23 0.90
CA ALA A 147 -4.19 -13.81 1.25
C ALA A 147 -3.93 -13.73 2.77
N GLY A 148 -4.85 -13.16 3.54
CA GLY A 148 -4.74 -13.03 4.99
C GLY A 148 -3.52 -12.21 5.43
N VAL A 149 -3.09 -11.25 4.64
CA VAL A 149 -1.91 -10.42 4.89
C VAL A 149 -2.23 -9.20 5.75
N VAL A 150 -1.19 -8.59 6.30
CA VAL A 150 -1.28 -7.29 6.98
C VAL A 150 -0.55 -6.25 6.14
N ASN A 151 -1.27 -5.25 5.65
CA ASN A 151 -0.68 -4.06 5.04
C ASN A 151 -0.19 -3.15 6.16
N MET A 152 1.10 -2.83 6.16
CA MET A 152 1.78 -2.13 7.25
C MET A 152 2.35 -0.80 6.76
N HIS A 153 1.73 0.29 7.23
CA HIS A 153 2.28 1.63 7.03
C HIS A 153 3.57 1.80 7.82
N ILE A 154 4.66 2.02 7.13
CA ILE A 154 5.94 2.30 7.79
C ILE A 154 6.22 3.81 7.71
N GLY A 155 6.32 4.44 8.87
CA GLY A 155 6.59 5.87 8.99
C GLY A 155 8.07 6.23 8.92
N ASP A 156 8.38 7.45 9.39
CA ASP A 156 9.76 7.99 9.42
C ASP A 156 10.51 7.68 10.72
N GLY A 157 9.93 6.86 11.59
CA GLY A 157 10.56 6.48 12.86
C GLY A 157 11.84 5.67 12.65
N THR A 158 12.82 5.88 13.53
CA THR A 158 14.13 5.24 13.46
C THR A 158 14.12 3.72 13.64
N ASP A 159 13.01 3.17 14.15
CA ASP A 159 12.85 1.72 14.31
C ASP A 159 12.62 0.98 12.98
N ALA A 160 12.25 1.71 11.90
CA ALA A 160 12.05 1.16 10.55
C ALA A 160 11.26 -0.17 10.59
N LEU A 161 11.84 -1.29 10.12
CA LEU A 161 11.20 -2.62 10.10
C LEU A 161 11.46 -3.49 11.34
N LYS A 162 11.94 -2.91 12.43
CA LYS A 162 12.26 -3.66 13.66
C LYS A 162 11.08 -4.48 14.17
N TYR A 163 9.89 -3.90 14.23
CA TYR A 163 8.68 -4.62 14.69
C TYR A 163 8.35 -5.83 13.81
N LEU A 164 8.49 -5.72 12.48
CA LEU A 164 8.33 -6.85 11.55
C LEU A 164 9.32 -7.98 11.82
N ARG A 165 10.57 -7.64 12.10
CA ARG A 165 11.61 -8.61 12.46
C ARG A 165 11.27 -9.32 13.76
N GLU A 166 10.80 -8.57 14.77
CA GLU A 166 10.46 -9.14 16.08
C GLU A 166 9.23 -10.05 16.03
N ILE A 167 8.16 -9.69 15.28
CA ILE A 167 6.97 -10.54 15.17
C ILE A 167 7.21 -11.84 14.42
N THR A 168 8.21 -11.89 13.55
CA THR A 168 8.55 -13.07 12.74
C THR A 168 9.74 -13.87 13.27
N ALA A 169 10.41 -13.38 14.33
CA ALA A 169 11.69 -13.91 14.79
C ALA A 169 11.64 -15.38 15.26
N ASN A 170 10.50 -15.82 15.81
CA ASN A 170 10.34 -17.20 16.30
C ASN A 170 9.93 -18.22 15.20
N GLY A 171 9.74 -17.75 13.95
CA GLY A 171 9.40 -18.60 12.80
C GLY A 171 7.95 -19.09 12.73
N GLU A 172 7.08 -18.71 13.67
CA GLU A 172 5.65 -19.08 13.64
C GLU A 172 4.88 -18.29 12.56
N LEU A 173 5.26 -17.04 12.35
CA LEU A 173 4.68 -16.17 11.32
C LEU A 173 5.65 -16.02 10.15
N PRO A 174 5.25 -16.35 8.91
CA PRO A 174 6.07 -16.12 7.73
C PRO A 174 6.39 -14.63 7.55
N LYS A 175 7.59 -14.32 7.07
CA LYS A 175 8.00 -12.95 6.76
C LYS A 175 7.13 -12.29 5.67
N THR A 176 6.49 -13.10 4.83
CA THR A 176 5.56 -12.65 3.79
C THR A 176 4.15 -12.36 4.30
N GLN A 177 3.88 -12.52 5.59
CA GLN A 177 2.58 -12.23 6.17
C GLN A 177 2.33 -10.73 6.34
N GLY A 178 3.40 -9.94 6.53
CA GLY A 178 3.34 -8.47 6.55
C GLY A 178 3.85 -7.88 5.24
N ILE A 179 3.17 -6.88 4.74
CA ILE A 179 3.57 -6.09 3.57
C ILE A 179 3.93 -4.69 4.06
N PRO A 180 5.23 -4.40 4.32
CA PRO A 180 5.65 -3.05 4.66
C PRO A 180 5.53 -2.16 3.41
N THR A 181 4.69 -1.14 3.49
CA THR A 181 4.52 -0.15 2.42
C THR A 181 5.30 1.14 2.69
N HIS A 182 5.47 1.97 1.68
CA HIS A 182 6.24 3.21 1.71
C HIS A 182 7.74 3.00 1.95
N VAL A 183 8.30 1.84 1.55
CA VAL A 183 9.71 1.54 1.83
C VAL A 183 10.69 2.51 1.18
N ASN A 184 10.26 3.26 0.19
CA ASN A 184 11.03 4.29 -0.50
C ASN A 184 10.91 5.71 0.13
N ARG A 185 10.20 5.85 1.24
CA ARG A 185 9.96 7.12 1.94
C ARG A 185 11.25 7.84 2.33
N ASN A 186 12.28 7.08 2.74
CA ASN A 186 13.60 7.63 3.00
C ASN A 186 14.70 6.57 2.80
N LYS A 187 15.93 7.04 2.61
CA LYS A 187 17.10 6.18 2.34
C LYS A 187 17.39 5.18 3.47
N HIS A 188 17.12 5.53 4.73
CA HIS A 188 17.34 4.64 5.88
C HIS A 188 16.35 3.46 5.85
N LEU A 189 15.07 3.74 5.72
CA LEU A 189 14.03 2.70 5.61
C LEU A 189 14.25 1.83 4.38
N PHE A 190 14.61 2.43 3.25
CA PHE A 190 14.89 1.69 2.01
C PHE A 190 16.03 0.70 2.17
N ALA A 191 17.14 1.09 2.80
CA ALA A 191 18.25 0.19 3.08
C ALA A 191 17.84 -0.98 3.99
N ASP A 192 17.06 -0.71 5.05
CA ASP A 192 16.53 -1.75 5.94
C ASP A 192 15.55 -2.68 5.22
N ALA A 193 14.74 -2.15 4.28
CA ALA A 193 13.81 -2.93 3.46
C ALA A 193 14.53 -3.87 2.48
N ILE A 194 15.65 -3.47 1.90
CA ILE A 194 16.50 -4.36 1.10
C ILE A 194 16.97 -5.56 1.92
N ASP A 195 17.49 -5.33 3.12
CA ASP A 195 17.97 -6.41 3.99
C ASP A 195 16.81 -7.32 4.45
N TRP A 196 15.66 -6.73 4.73
CA TRP A 196 14.44 -7.46 5.03
C TRP A 196 14.01 -8.36 3.87
N ALA A 197 13.91 -7.81 2.66
CA ALA A 197 13.50 -8.56 1.47
C ALA A 197 14.50 -9.68 1.14
N LYS A 198 15.82 -9.43 1.20
CA LYS A 198 16.84 -10.48 1.03
C LYS A 198 16.72 -11.62 2.04
N SER A 199 16.17 -11.34 3.22
CA SER A 199 15.91 -12.35 4.25
C SER A 199 14.60 -13.13 4.03
N GLY A 200 13.84 -12.83 2.98
CA GLY A 200 12.59 -13.51 2.59
C GLY A 200 11.31 -12.72 2.88
N GLY A 201 11.42 -11.44 3.28
CA GLY A 201 10.27 -10.56 3.45
C GLY A 201 9.79 -9.93 2.14
N LEU A 202 8.69 -9.19 2.19
CA LEU A 202 8.18 -8.39 1.08
C LEU A 202 8.58 -6.92 1.26
N MET A 203 8.57 -6.15 0.19
CA MET A 203 8.75 -4.70 0.22
C MET A 203 7.83 -4.05 -0.83
N ASP A 204 7.07 -3.03 -0.40
CA ASP A 204 6.14 -2.31 -1.25
C ASP A 204 6.57 -0.84 -1.40
N PHE A 205 6.80 -0.44 -2.65
CA PHE A 205 7.14 0.92 -3.02
C PHE A 205 5.88 1.74 -3.24
N THR A 206 5.92 3.01 -2.86
CA THR A 206 4.84 3.95 -3.14
C THR A 206 5.22 4.85 -4.31
N SER A 207 4.52 4.68 -5.41
CA SER A 207 4.83 5.38 -6.66
C SER A 207 4.53 6.88 -6.64
N SER A 208 3.59 7.32 -5.79
CA SER A 208 3.25 8.74 -5.64
C SER A 208 4.26 9.53 -4.82
N ILE A 209 5.13 8.85 -4.07
CA ILE A 209 6.22 9.48 -3.32
C ILE A 209 7.43 9.63 -4.26
N ALA A 210 7.77 10.86 -4.60
CA ALA A 210 8.88 11.17 -5.47
C ALA A 210 9.83 12.21 -4.85
N PRO A 211 11.15 12.10 -5.06
CA PRO A 211 12.10 13.08 -4.56
C PRO A 211 11.86 14.45 -5.21
N LYS A 212 11.98 15.52 -4.44
CA LYS A 212 11.87 16.91 -4.91
C LYS A 212 13.15 17.36 -5.63
N ASP A 213 14.30 16.92 -5.15
CA ASP A 213 15.64 17.22 -5.66
C ASP A 213 16.61 16.08 -5.30
N ASP A 214 17.88 16.23 -5.63
CA ASP A 214 18.92 15.21 -5.39
C ASP A 214 19.25 14.99 -3.90
N ASP A 215 19.00 15.99 -3.06
CA ASP A 215 19.25 15.94 -1.62
C ASP A 215 18.06 15.36 -0.83
N ASP A 216 16.91 15.20 -1.47
CA ASP A 216 15.71 14.62 -0.85
C ASP A 216 16.02 13.21 -0.31
N PRO A 217 15.61 12.88 0.92
CA PRO A 217 15.78 11.54 1.46
C PRO A 217 14.94 10.47 0.74
N VAL A 218 13.92 10.85 0.01
CA VAL A 218 13.04 9.94 -0.76
C VAL A 218 13.82 9.23 -1.86
N VAL A 219 13.50 7.95 -2.05
CA VAL A 219 14.06 7.14 -3.15
C VAL A 219 13.01 7.04 -4.27
N LYS A 220 13.33 7.50 -5.49
CA LYS A 220 12.44 7.33 -6.65
C LYS A 220 12.13 5.85 -6.86
N THR A 221 10.86 5.50 -7.03
CA THR A 221 10.39 4.11 -7.09
C THR A 221 11.13 3.29 -8.14
N SER A 222 11.20 3.72 -9.39
CA SER A 222 11.89 2.99 -10.47
C SER A 222 13.37 2.76 -10.17
N LYS A 223 14.09 3.80 -9.71
CA LYS A 223 15.49 3.69 -9.31
C LYS A 223 15.69 2.76 -8.11
N GLY A 224 14.81 2.87 -7.11
CA GLY A 224 14.85 2.01 -5.93
C GLY A 224 14.64 0.53 -6.27
N ILE A 225 13.71 0.22 -7.16
CA ILE A 225 13.51 -1.15 -7.66
C ILE A 225 14.76 -1.66 -8.36
N ARG A 226 15.38 -0.86 -9.25
CA ARG A 226 16.63 -1.25 -9.89
C ARG A 226 17.73 -1.53 -8.87
N GLN A 227 17.92 -0.64 -7.89
CA GLN A 227 18.88 -0.82 -6.81
C GLN A 227 18.59 -2.06 -5.95
N ALA A 228 17.32 -2.35 -5.64
CA ALA A 228 16.94 -3.54 -4.87
C ALA A 228 17.27 -4.82 -5.65
N LEU A 229 16.97 -4.86 -6.95
CA LEU A 229 17.32 -6.00 -7.83
C LEU A 229 18.83 -6.19 -7.91
N ASP A 230 19.61 -5.12 -8.09
CA ASP A 230 21.07 -5.15 -8.12
C ASP A 230 21.69 -5.61 -6.79
N ALA A 231 21.02 -5.29 -5.68
CA ALA A 231 21.39 -5.78 -4.35
C ALA A 231 21.03 -7.25 -4.11
N GLY A 232 20.33 -7.91 -5.06
CA GLY A 232 19.96 -9.32 -5.02
C GLY A 232 18.59 -9.60 -4.40
N VAL A 233 17.71 -8.61 -4.29
CA VAL A 233 16.31 -8.85 -3.89
C VAL A 233 15.59 -9.56 -5.04
N PRO A 234 14.92 -10.69 -4.81
CA PRO A 234 14.14 -11.34 -5.86
C PRO A 234 12.95 -10.49 -6.31
N LEU A 235 12.70 -10.39 -7.61
CA LEU A 235 11.60 -9.60 -8.18
C LEU A 235 10.25 -9.88 -7.51
N ARG A 236 9.92 -11.16 -7.27
CA ARG A 236 8.67 -11.58 -6.61
C ARG A 236 8.46 -11.08 -5.18
N GLN A 237 9.45 -10.45 -4.58
CA GLN A 237 9.36 -9.84 -3.23
C GLN A 237 9.16 -8.33 -3.27
N ILE A 238 9.09 -7.78 -4.47
CA ILE A 238 8.90 -6.35 -4.70
C ILE A 238 7.48 -6.14 -5.23
N SER A 239 6.77 -5.18 -4.66
CA SER A 239 5.52 -4.67 -5.21
C SER A 239 5.55 -3.14 -5.27
N VAL A 240 4.63 -2.59 -6.06
CA VAL A 240 4.44 -1.14 -6.19
C VAL A 240 2.97 -0.84 -6.03
N SER A 241 2.65 0.12 -5.19
CA SER A 241 1.30 0.67 -5.03
C SER A 241 1.33 2.19 -5.20
N SER A 242 0.17 2.82 -5.41
CA SER A 242 0.14 4.26 -5.63
C SER A 242 0.01 5.08 -4.35
N ASP A 243 -0.55 4.53 -3.29
CA ASP A 243 -1.14 5.29 -2.18
C ASP A 243 -2.19 6.29 -2.71
N GLY A 244 -2.86 5.86 -3.78
CA GLY A 244 -3.77 6.70 -4.55
C GLY A 244 -4.90 7.27 -3.72
N ASN A 245 -5.24 8.54 -4.00
CA ASN A 245 -6.25 9.30 -3.27
C ASN A 245 -5.92 9.52 -1.78
N GLY A 246 -4.73 9.10 -1.33
CA GLY A 246 -4.19 9.45 0.00
C GLY A 246 -3.84 10.92 0.11
N SER A 247 -3.67 11.39 1.33
CA SER A 247 -3.26 12.77 1.61
C SER A 247 -1.76 12.94 1.51
N MET A 248 -1.32 13.95 0.77
CA MET A 248 0.08 14.35 0.70
C MET A 248 0.24 15.74 1.35
N PRO A 249 0.76 15.83 2.57
CA PRO A 249 0.95 17.12 3.21
C PRO A 249 1.97 17.97 2.44
N ILE A 250 1.64 19.26 2.27
CA ILE A 250 2.50 20.25 1.63
C ILE A 250 3.10 21.12 2.73
N PHE A 251 4.43 21.18 2.80
CA PHE A 251 5.15 21.96 3.79
C PHE A 251 5.82 23.17 3.14
N ASP A 252 5.87 24.29 3.88
CA ASP A 252 6.70 25.44 3.52
C ASP A 252 8.20 25.20 3.86
N ASP A 253 9.05 26.16 3.52
CA ASP A 253 10.50 26.09 3.78
C ASP A 253 10.86 26.04 5.29
N ASN A 254 9.91 26.36 6.16
CA ASN A 254 10.08 26.32 7.62
C ASN A 254 9.54 25.00 8.23
N GLY A 255 9.00 24.08 7.39
CA GLY A 255 8.39 22.83 7.82
C GLY A 255 6.95 22.96 8.33
N ASN A 256 6.28 24.08 8.15
CA ASN A 256 4.87 24.23 8.50
C ASN A 256 3.98 23.62 7.40
N ASN A 257 2.98 22.86 7.79
CA ASN A 257 1.99 22.35 6.84
C ASN A 257 1.13 23.51 6.31
N ILE A 258 1.21 23.77 5.01
CA ILE A 258 0.48 24.86 4.31
C ILE A 258 -0.65 24.33 3.43
N GLY A 259 -0.82 23.01 3.32
CA GLY A 259 -1.87 22.43 2.49
C GLY A 259 -1.79 20.93 2.38
N VAL A 260 -2.73 20.38 1.63
CA VAL A 260 -2.80 18.94 1.33
C VAL A 260 -2.94 18.75 -0.17
N GLY A 261 -2.03 18.01 -0.76
CA GLY A 261 -2.17 17.40 -2.06
C GLY A 261 -2.91 16.06 -1.98
N VAL A 262 -3.26 15.52 -3.12
CA VAL A 262 -3.89 14.21 -3.27
C VAL A 262 -2.96 13.33 -4.09
N ALA A 263 -2.60 12.17 -3.57
CA ALA A 263 -1.81 11.18 -4.31
C ALA A 263 -2.57 10.72 -5.57
N ASN A 264 -1.84 10.52 -6.67
CA ASN A 264 -2.46 10.23 -7.96
C ASN A 264 -2.08 8.82 -8.43
N GLU A 265 -3.06 8.03 -8.84
CA GLU A 265 -2.92 6.66 -9.33
C GLU A 265 -2.09 6.58 -10.61
N ASP A 266 -2.03 7.64 -11.42
CA ASP A 266 -1.23 7.70 -12.65
C ASP A 266 0.27 7.59 -12.40
N SER A 267 0.72 7.75 -11.15
CA SER A 267 2.09 7.53 -10.72
C SER A 267 2.57 6.10 -11.01
N LEU A 268 1.69 5.09 -10.88
CA LEU A 268 2.01 3.70 -11.25
C LEU A 268 2.43 3.59 -12.72
N LEU A 269 1.65 4.17 -13.63
CA LEU A 269 1.95 4.14 -15.06
C LEU A 269 3.25 4.89 -15.39
N LYS A 270 3.54 5.97 -14.68
CA LYS A 270 4.80 6.73 -14.84
C LYS A 270 6.00 5.90 -14.40
N GLU A 271 5.96 5.35 -13.21
CA GLU A 271 7.06 4.53 -12.68
C GLU A 271 7.26 3.24 -13.50
N PHE A 272 6.17 2.62 -13.97
CA PHE A 272 6.24 1.50 -14.91
C PHE A 272 6.99 1.88 -16.20
N ARG A 273 6.67 3.03 -16.79
CA ARG A 273 7.39 3.51 -17.99
C ARG A 273 8.87 3.73 -17.70
N ASP A 274 9.18 4.35 -16.56
CA ASP A 274 10.54 4.65 -16.16
C ASP A 274 11.34 3.35 -15.91
N LEU A 275 10.72 2.32 -15.29
CA LEU A 275 11.33 0.99 -15.14
C LEU A 275 11.78 0.40 -16.48
N VAL A 276 10.97 0.54 -17.52
CA VAL A 276 11.29 -0.02 -18.84
C VAL A 276 12.25 0.89 -19.63
N GLN A 277 12.01 2.20 -19.63
CA GLN A 277 12.70 3.14 -20.51
C GLN A 277 14.01 3.69 -19.92
N GLU A 278 14.05 3.90 -18.60
CA GLU A 278 15.19 4.48 -17.91
C GLU A 278 16.03 3.42 -17.20
N GLU A 279 15.37 2.47 -16.50
CA GLU A 279 16.06 1.46 -15.70
C GLU A 279 16.31 0.14 -16.45
N GLY A 280 15.80 0.02 -17.68
CA GLY A 280 16.11 -1.08 -18.60
C GLY A 280 15.52 -2.45 -18.20
N LEU A 281 14.45 -2.48 -17.41
CA LEU A 281 13.73 -3.73 -17.15
C LEU A 281 13.01 -4.20 -18.43
N SER A 282 12.89 -5.53 -18.60
CA SER A 282 12.00 -6.06 -19.63
C SER A 282 10.55 -5.66 -19.35
N LEU A 283 9.73 -5.56 -20.40
CA LEU A 283 8.29 -5.29 -20.26
C LEU A 283 7.62 -6.33 -19.35
N SER A 284 8.03 -7.59 -19.46
CA SER A 284 7.51 -8.69 -18.62
C SER A 284 7.87 -8.51 -17.16
N ASP A 285 9.14 -8.19 -16.86
CA ASP A 285 9.58 -8.04 -15.47
C ASP A 285 8.96 -6.81 -14.81
N ALA A 286 8.78 -5.72 -15.57
CA ALA A 286 8.13 -4.51 -15.06
C ALA A 286 6.62 -4.67 -14.82
N LEU A 287 5.98 -5.67 -15.46
CA LEU A 287 4.56 -6.03 -15.25
C LEU A 287 4.34 -7.08 -14.15
N THR A 288 5.39 -7.69 -13.61
CA THR A 288 5.33 -8.72 -12.57
C THR A 288 5.22 -8.12 -11.20
#